data_7e793b4723b3e2a09df53b4066a48d49
#
_entry.id   7e793b4723b3e2a09df53b4066a48d49
#
_cell.length_a   1.000
_cell.length_b   1.000
_cell.length_c   1.000
_cell.angle_alpha   90.00
_cell.angle_beta   90.00
_cell.angle_gamma   90.00
#
_symmetry.space_group_name_H-M   'P 1'
#
loop_
_entity.id
_entity.type
_entity.pdbx_description
1 polymer ?
#
loop_
_entity_poly.entity_id
_entity_poly.type
_entity_poly.pdbx_seq_one_letter_code
_entity_poly.pdbx_strand_id
1 'polypeptide(L)'
;MHSIPLASALALALLLPALPSARAQGTPPTAAQATEGLRVFNRTGQEARALHAVRAGRPDWASNLLPRPLANGDSYRLRTNPQAGCRFDIRLVLADGREAVARNQEICTQHEVSLDAGAIVAAGGAARPPSPETPPSPQAIPRPGARASTGTGFLVAGERVLTNRHVVDACDRVLVRGPDGRNHAAVPPARTDANLDLALLAVPGLTGPVLSFRQDPPLRRGEGVVAFGYPLTGLLSSDAKLTRGEVNSLAGLRDNPNQIQISAPVQPGNSGGPLLDMQGNVVGVIVSKLNAQAVAGRTGDIAQNINFAVKGERAAAFVQAAGVSPAGARSNGPDRSAADIGEIAERATVLIRCEK
;
A
#
# COMPACT_ATOMS: atom_id res chain seq x y z
N MET A 1 56.88 59.61 22.68
CA MET A 1 56.57 61.05 22.87
C MET A 1 55.26 61.37 22.20
N HIS A 2 54.41 62.09 22.94
CA HIS A 2 53.10 62.71 22.62
C HIS A 2 51.88 61.84 22.79
N SER A 3 51.28 61.82 23.92
CA SER A 3 50.31 62.75 24.57
C SER A 3 48.85 62.51 24.11
N ILE A 4 48.05 61.93 25.00
CA ILE A 4 46.60 61.81 25.00
C ILE A 4 45.99 63.16 25.47
N PRO A 5 44.81 63.56 24.97
CA PRO A 5 43.92 64.29 25.84
C PRO A 5 42.58 63.57 26.03
N LEU A 6 42.12 63.58 27.27
CA LEU A 6 40.78 63.35 27.76
C LEU A 6 39.76 64.32 27.15
N ALA A 7 38.57 63.83 26.79
CA ALA A 7 37.40 64.68 26.61
C ALA A 7 36.17 64.05 27.27
N SER A 8 35.53 64.88 28.00
CA SER A 8 34.48 64.74 28.99
C SER A 8 33.19 64.06 28.50
N ALA A 9 32.59 63.27 29.41
CA ALA A 9 31.26 62.76 29.34
C ALA A 9 30.17 63.85 29.52
N LEU A 10 29.24 63.94 28.63
CA LEU A 10 28.00 64.69 28.80
C LEU A 10 26.85 63.69 28.85
N ALA A 11 26.27 63.54 30.02
CA ALA A 11 25.06 62.73 30.24
C ALA A 11 23.82 63.47 29.74
N LEU A 12 23.17 62.89 28.71
CA LEU A 12 21.89 63.40 28.25
C LEU A 12 20.80 62.39 28.70
N ALA A 13 19.99 62.85 29.68
CA ALA A 13 18.82 62.12 30.14
C ALA A 13 17.70 62.23 29.09
N LEU A 14 17.42 61.12 28.43
CA LEU A 14 16.24 60.99 27.54
C LEU A 14 15.07 60.36 28.31
N LEU A 15 14.04 61.17 28.52
CA LEU A 15 12.72 60.76 28.93
C LEU A 15 12.09 59.86 27.89
N LEU A 16 11.86 58.60 28.25
CA LEU A 16 11.08 57.65 27.42
C LEU A 16 9.59 57.78 27.76
N PRO A 17 8.71 57.93 26.77
CA PRO A 17 7.26 57.86 27.00
C PRO A 17 6.82 56.41 27.25
N ALA A 18 5.95 56.22 28.23
CA ALA A 18 5.32 54.97 28.59
C ALA A 18 4.47 54.44 27.41
N LEU A 19 4.77 53.27 26.88
CA LEU A 19 3.96 52.53 25.94
C LEU A 19 2.78 51.86 26.66
N PRO A 20 1.58 51.84 26.06
CA PRO A 20 0.43 51.15 26.63
C PRO A 20 0.61 49.66 26.60
N SER A 21 0.22 48.97 27.66
CA SER A 21 0.20 47.51 27.84
C SER A 21 -0.56 46.84 26.68
N ALA A 22 0.16 46.08 25.86
CA ALA A 22 -0.42 45.18 24.90
C ALA A 22 -1.19 44.06 25.64
N ARG A 23 -2.50 43.98 25.36
CA ARG A 23 -3.33 42.83 25.74
C ARG A 23 -2.67 41.55 25.27
N ALA A 24 -2.54 40.60 26.17
CA ALA A 24 -2.16 39.23 25.86
C ALA A 24 -3.09 38.66 24.77
N GLN A 25 -2.57 38.52 23.56
CA GLN A 25 -3.18 37.69 22.52
C GLN A 25 -2.98 36.25 22.93
N GLY A 26 -4.09 35.53 23.09
CA GLY A 26 -4.10 34.15 23.44
C GLY A 26 -3.22 33.35 22.47
N THR A 27 -2.30 32.60 23.03
CA THR A 27 -1.53 31.56 22.31
C THR A 27 -2.48 30.67 21.53
N PRO A 28 -2.22 30.36 20.25
CA PRO A 28 -2.99 29.34 19.54
C PRO A 28 -2.82 28.02 20.29
N PRO A 29 -3.88 27.18 20.37
CA PRO A 29 -3.80 25.90 21.07
C PRO A 29 -2.71 25.05 20.43
N THR A 30 -1.78 24.64 21.26
CA THR A 30 -0.71 23.70 20.92
C THR A 30 -1.31 22.44 20.31
N ALA A 31 -0.69 21.93 19.27
CA ALA A 31 -1.07 20.73 18.48
C ALA A 31 -1.09 19.39 19.26
N ALA A 32 -1.50 19.41 20.53
CA ALA A 32 -1.55 18.25 21.44
C ALA A 32 -2.98 17.74 21.74
N GLN A 33 -4.00 18.19 20.99
CA GLN A 33 -5.41 17.78 21.23
C GLN A 33 -6.05 16.99 20.07
N ALA A 34 -5.26 16.30 19.25
CA ALA A 34 -5.79 15.52 18.12
C ALA A 34 -5.49 14.03 18.27
N THR A 35 -6.02 13.35 19.31
CA THR A 35 -6.10 11.87 19.34
C THR A 35 -7.29 11.37 20.18
N GLU A 36 -8.42 12.03 20.11
CA GLU A 36 -9.66 11.39 20.53
C GLU A 36 -10.18 10.55 19.34
N GLY A 37 -9.88 9.26 19.34
CA GLY A 37 -10.38 8.33 18.34
C GLY A 37 -11.90 8.20 18.41
N LEU A 38 -12.53 7.92 17.25
CA LEU A 38 -13.96 7.65 17.13
C LEU A 38 -14.36 6.47 18.03
N ARG A 39 -15.41 6.62 18.84
CA ARG A 39 -16.05 5.51 19.55
C ARG A 39 -17.24 4.97 18.75
N VAL A 40 -17.23 3.68 18.48
CA VAL A 40 -18.35 2.97 17.84
C VAL A 40 -19.07 2.15 18.90
N PHE A 41 -20.32 2.49 19.16
CA PHE A 41 -21.18 1.79 20.13
C PHE A 41 -22.01 0.72 19.45
N ASN A 42 -22.02 -0.48 20.02
CA ASN A 42 -22.94 -1.53 19.64
C ASN A 42 -24.23 -1.43 20.49
N ARG A 43 -25.31 -0.92 19.91
CA ARG A 43 -26.65 -0.84 20.53
C ARG A 43 -27.68 -1.65 19.75
N THR A 44 -27.24 -2.68 19.04
CA THR A 44 -28.07 -3.48 18.15
C THR A 44 -28.98 -4.51 18.88
N GLY A 45 -28.77 -4.67 20.17
CA GLY A 45 -29.43 -5.72 20.98
C GLY A 45 -28.73 -7.07 20.91
N GLN A 46 -27.62 -7.20 20.14
CA GLN A 46 -26.88 -8.45 19.97
C GLN A 46 -25.36 -8.20 20.06
N GLU A 47 -24.60 -9.26 20.25
CA GLU A 47 -23.15 -9.24 20.15
C GLU A 47 -22.72 -9.06 18.70
N ALA A 48 -21.73 -8.19 18.44
CA ALA A 48 -21.10 -8.04 17.15
C ALA A 48 -19.79 -8.82 17.09
N ARG A 49 -19.62 -9.64 16.05
CA ARG A 49 -18.42 -10.45 15.81
C ARG A 49 -17.37 -9.74 14.98
N ALA A 50 -17.79 -8.74 14.19
CA ALA A 50 -16.86 -7.94 13.40
C ALA A 50 -17.31 -6.48 13.33
N LEU A 51 -16.33 -5.57 13.24
CA LEU A 51 -16.49 -4.16 12.96
C LEU A 51 -15.63 -3.81 11.74
N HIS A 52 -16.24 -3.14 10.80
CA HIS A 52 -15.55 -2.64 9.61
C HIS A 52 -15.79 -1.14 9.47
N ALA A 53 -14.75 -0.41 9.05
CA ALA A 53 -14.85 1.01 8.74
C ALA A 53 -14.09 1.29 7.44
N VAL A 54 -14.75 1.96 6.49
CA VAL A 54 -14.18 2.32 5.19
C VAL A 54 -14.54 3.76 4.86
N ARG A 55 -13.80 4.41 3.97
CA ARG A 55 -14.20 5.72 3.44
C ARG A 55 -15.59 5.63 2.80
N ALA A 56 -16.41 6.65 3.04
CA ALA A 56 -17.77 6.69 2.49
C ALA A 56 -17.77 6.52 0.96
N GLY A 57 -18.70 5.69 0.49
CA GLY A 57 -18.86 5.41 -0.94
C GLY A 57 -17.96 4.32 -1.51
N ARG A 58 -17.13 3.66 -0.71
CA ARG A 58 -16.37 2.48 -1.18
C ARG A 58 -17.28 1.24 -1.24
N PRO A 59 -17.16 0.43 -2.29
CA PRO A 59 -17.99 -0.78 -2.44
C PRO A 59 -17.58 -1.90 -1.48
N ASP A 60 -16.30 -1.94 -1.08
CA ASP A 60 -15.72 -3.03 -0.30
C ASP A 60 -15.49 -2.64 1.15
N TRP A 61 -15.81 -3.54 2.06
CA TRP A 61 -15.54 -3.39 3.47
C TRP A 61 -14.10 -3.80 3.80
N ALA A 62 -13.42 -3.01 4.64
CA ALA A 62 -12.09 -3.33 5.16
C ALA A 62 -12.12 -4.57 6.07
N SER A 63 -10.94 -5.04 6.49
CA SER A 63 -10.79 -6.15 7.44
C SER A 63 -11.52 -5.88 8.75
N ASN A 64 -11.85 -6.95 9.49
CA ASN A 64 -12.41 -6.85 10.83
C ASN A 64 -11.43 -6.13 11.78
N LEU A 65 -11.93 -5.11 12.46
CA LEU A 65 -11.16 -4.28 13.39
C LEU A 65 -11.25 -4.74 14.84
N LEU A 66 -12.21 -5.64 15.15
CA LEU A 66 -12.40 -6.15 16.52
C LEU A 66 -11.39 -7.26 16.81
N PRO A 67 -10.60 -7.16 17.90
CA PRO A 67 -9.74 -8.25 18.36
C PRO A 67 -10.53 -9.35 19.09
N ARG A 68 -11.75 -9.03 19.55
CA ARG A 68 -12.71 -9.91 20.23
C ARG A 68 -14.13 -9.41 19.96
N PRO A 69 -15.15 -10.27 20.09
CA PRO A 69 -16.53 -9.83 19.93
C PRO A 69 -16.89 -8.64 20.82
N LEU A 70 -17.76 -7.75 20.32
CA LEU A 70 -18.22 -6.54 21.00
C LEU A 70 -19.64 -6.77 21.51
N ALA A 71 -19.82 -6.86 22.83
CA ALA A 71 -21.13 -7.09 23.43
C ALA A 71 -22.09 -5.92 23.16
N ASN A 72 -23.40 -6.19 23.27
CA ASN A 72 -24.40 -5.13 23.19
C ASN A 72 -24.25 -4.16 24.37
N GLY A 73 -24.23 -2.87 24.07
CA GLY A 73 -23.96 -1.79 25.04
C GLY A 73 -22.48 -1.37 25.12
N ASP A 74 -21.56 -2.20 24.65
CA ASP A 74 -20.14 -1.88 24.64
C ASP A 74 -19.74 -0.98 23.47
N SER A 75 -18.54 -0.40 23.57
CA SER A 75 -17.95 0.43 22.52
C SER A 75 -16.55 -0.02 22.17
N TYR A 76 -16.18 0.22 20.90
CA TYR A 76 -14.83 0.05 20.40
C TYR A 76 -14.25 1.38 19.95
N ARG A 77 -13.02 1.67 20.35
CA ARG A 77 -12.34 2.92 19.96
C ARG A 77 -11.53 2.70 18.68
N LEU A 78 -11.93 3.36 17.61
CA LEU A 78 -11.20 3.43 16.36
C LEU A 78 -10.16 4.56 16.43
N ARG A 79 -8.91 4.25 16.11
CA ARG A 79 -7.90 5.27 15.88
C ARG A 79 -8.11 5.84 14.47
N THR A 80 -8.48 7.09 14.38
CA THR A 80 -8.68 7.78 13.11
C THR A 80 -7.39 8.46 12.68
N ASN A 81 -7.06 8.37 11.40
CA ASN A 81 -5.99 9.17 10.81
C ASN A 81 -6.64 10.38 10.11
N PRO A 82 -6.40 11.63 10.54
CA PRO A 82 -6.97 12.83 9.91
C PRO A 82 -6.67 12.93 8.40
N GLN A 83 -5.56 12.37 7.94
CA GLN A 83 -5.19 12.33 6.51
C GLN A 83 -6.05 11.35 5.70
N ALA A 84 -6.78 10.45 6.38
CA ALA A 84 -7.67 9.50 5.72
C ALA A 84 -9.02 10.10 5.29
N GLY A 85 -9.27 11.39 5.57
CA GLY A 85 -10.56 12.07 5.32
C GLY A 85 -11.53 11.89 6.48
N CYS A 86 -12.65 12.63 6.45
CA CYS A 86 -13.58 12.74 7.58
C CYS A 86 -14.88 11.96 7.42
N ARG A 87 -15.13 11.31 6.28
CA ARG A 87 -16.38 10.58 6.03
C ARG A 87 -16.15 9.10 5.86
N PHE A 88 -16.84 8.30 6.68
CA PHE A 88 -16.69 6.85 6.73
C PHE A 88 -18.03 6.13 6.75
N ASP A 89 -18.06 4.94 6.15
CA ASP A 89 -19.10 3.95 6.33
C ASP A 89 -18.63 2.96 7.41
N ILE A 90 -19.50 2.67 8.37
CA ILE A 90 -19.23 1.80 9.52
C ILE A 90 -20.21 0.64 9.51
N ARG A 91 -19.75 -0.59 9.70
CA ARG A 91 -20.56 -1.81 9.72
C ARG A 91 -20.19 -2.69 10.89
N LEU A 92 -21.18 -3.15 11.62
CA LEU A 92 -21.11 -4.28 12.55
C LEU A 92 -21.70 -5.52 11.91
N VAL A 93 -21.02 -6.66 12.03
CA VAL A 93 -21.58 -7.98 11.70
C VAL A 93 -21.96 -8.65 13.01
N LEU A 94 -23.25 -8.97 13.17
CA LEU A 94 -23.83 -9.50 14.39
C LEU A 94 -23.62 -11.01 14.51
N ALA A 95 -23.87 -11.55 15.70
CA ALA A 95 -23.68 -12.98 15.98
C ALA A 95 -24.55 -13.88 15.12
N ASP A 96 -25.73 -13.41 14.70
CA ASP A 96 -26.67 -14.11 13.82
C ASP A 96 -26.39 -13.91 12.30
N GLY A 97 -25.32 -13.19 11.96
CA GLY A 97 -24.93 -12.90 10.57
C GLY A 97 -25.60 -11.67 9.95
N ARG A 98 -26.57 -11.03 10.63
CA ARG A 98 -27.12 -9.75 10.20
C ARG A 98 -26.09 -8.63 10.32
N GLU A 99 -26.31 -7.54 9.62
CA GLU A 99 -25.39 -6.41 9.58
C GLU A 99 -26.09 -5.14 10.07
N ALA A 100 -25.44 -4.36 10.92
CA ALA A 100 -25.85 -3.00 11.24
C ALA A 100 -24.90 -2.02 10.54
N VAL A 101 -25.45 -1.08 9.76
CA VAL A 101 -24.64 -0.20 8.89
C VAL A 101 -24.99 1.25 9.12
N ALA A 102 -23.98 2.06 9.43
CA ALA A 102 -24.06 3.52 9.45
C ALA A 102 -23.23 4.07 8.28
N ARG A 103 -23.91 4.67 7.30
CA ARG A 103 -23.29 5.24 6.10
C ARG A 103 -22.92 6.69 6.29
N ASN A 104 -21.84 7.11 5.59
CA ASN A 104 -21.43 8.51 5.44
C ASN A 104 -21.25 9.28 6.77
N GLN A 105 -20.74 8.60 7.80
CA GLN A 105 -20.53 9.20 9.12
C GLN A 105 -19.37 10.20 9.09
N GLU A 106 -19.62 11.39 9.62
CA GLU A 106 -18.59 12.41 9.78
C GLU A 106 -17.83 12.14 11.08
N ILE A 107 -16.52 11.82 11.01
CA ILE A 107 -15.74 11.31 12.14
C ILE A 107 -14.69 12.29 12.67
N CYS A 108 -14.51 13.45 12.03
CA CYS A 108 -13.52 14.44 12.47
C CYS A 108 -14.08 15.37 13.56
N THR A 109 -15.39 15.60 13.55
CA THR A 109 -16.09 16.41 14.55
C THR A 109 -17.02 15.59 15.44
N GLN A 110 -17.51 14.44 14.93
CA GLN A 110 -18.27 13.48 15.72
C GLN A 110 -17.34 12.42 16.27
N HIS A 111 -17.19 12.39 17.58
CA HIS A 111 -16.32 11.43 18.26
C HIS A 111 -17.02 10.12 18.62
N GLU A 112 -18.32 9.99 18.33
CA GLU A 112 -19.14 8.84 18.67
C GLU A 112 -20.11 8.48 17.54
N VAL A 113 -20.22 7.19 17.21
CA VAL A 113 -21.21 6.62 16.30
C VAL A 113 -21.89 5.46 16.99
N SER A 114 -23.22 5.48 17.08
CA SER A 114 -24.02 4.37 17.62
C SER A 114 -24.71 3.61 16.49
N LEU A 115 -24.58 2.29 16.49
CA LEU A 115 -25.34 1.40 15.64
C LEU A 115 -26.39 0.70 16.50
N ASP A 116 -27.65 1.00 16.29
CA ASP A 116 -28.81 0.46 17.02
C ASP A 116 -29.60 -0.56 16.17
N ALA A 117 -30.72 -1.04 16.71
CA ALA A 117 -31.56 -2.00 16.02
C ALA A 117 -32.15 -1.46 14.71
N GLY A 118 -32.31 -0.14 14.56
CA GLY A 118 -32.77 0.50 13.32
C GLY A 118 -31.72 0.54 12.21
N ALA A 119 -30.45 0.39 12.58
CA ALA A 119 -29.33 0.30 11.63
C ALA A 119 -29.16 -1.13 11.04
N ILE A 120 -29.94 -2.12 11.53
CA ILE A 120 -29.85 -3.50 11.08
C ILE A 120 -30.47 -3.62 9.69
N VAL A 121 -29.67 -4.04 8.71
CA VAL A 121 -30.10 -4.40 7.36
C VAL A 121 -30.09 -5.92 7.24
N ALA A 122 -31.09 -6.48 6.54
CA ALA A 122 -31.07 -7.90 6.24
C ALA A 122 -29.78 -8.23 5.46
N ALA A 123 -29.11 -9.33 5.82
CA ALA A 123 -27.96 -9.81 5.07
C ALA A 123 -28.37 -9.99 3.60
N GLY A 124 -27.88 -9.10 2.71
CA GLY A 124 -28.25 -9.11 1.30
C GLY A 124 -29.32 -8.10 0.91
N GLY A 125 -29.20 -6.84 1.31
CA GLY A 125 -30.01 -5.72 0.79
C GLY A 125 -29.81 -5.55 -0.70
N ALA A 126 -30.75 -6.11 -1.48
CA ALA A 126 -30.73 -6.29 -2.91
C ALA A 126 -30.83 -4.97 -3.66
N ALA A 127 -29.99 -4.79 -4.65
CA ALA A 127 -30.30 -4.00 -5.83
C ALA A 127 -31.35 -4.78 -6.65
N ARG A 128 -32.33 -4.04 -7.21
CA ARG A 128 -33.45 -4.50 -8.06
C ARG A 128 -32.94 -5.41 -9.19
N PRO A 129 -33.64 -6.51 -9.52
CA PRO A 129 -33.18 -7.43 -10.53
C PRO A 129 -33.26 -6.82 -11.95
N PRO A 130 -32.21 -6.94 -12.76
CA PRO A 130 -32.32 -6.80 -14.20
C PRO A 130 -32.96 -8.06 -14.79
N SER A 131 -33.64 -7.89 -15.95
CA SER A 131 -34.27 -8.94 -16.75
C SER A 131 -33.28 -10.06 -17.13
N PRO A 132 -33.77 -11.25 -17.50
CA PRO A 132 -32.99 -12.47 -17.56
C PRO A 132 -32.00 -12.46 -18.73
N GLU A 133 -30.74 -12.27 -18.42
CA GLU A 133 -29.64 -12.62 -19.31
C GLU A 133 -28.97 -13.90 -18.79
N THR A 134 -28.52 -14.72 -19.71
CA THR A 134 -27.93 -16.04 -19.57
C THR A 134 -26.95 -16.15 -18.40
N PRO A 135 -26.98 -17.22 -17.57
CA PRO A 135 -26.16 -17.29 -16.37
C PRO A 135 -24.67 -17.40 -16.70
N PRO A 136 -23.83 -16.55 -16.10
CA PRO A 136 -22.39 -16.78 -16.10
C PRO A 136 -22.07 -18.04 -15.30
N SER A 137 -21.12 -18.82 -15.78
CA SER A 137 -20.62 -20.05 -15.13
C SER A 137 -20.34 -19.85 -13.64
N PRO A 138 -20.57 -20.89 -12.80
CA PRO A 138 -20.46 -20.77 -11.35
C PRO A 138 -19.07 -20.34 -10.93
N GLN A 139 -18.96 -19.16 -10.32
CA GLN A 139 -17.75 -18.78 -9.58
C GLN A 139 -17.65 -19.71 -8.36
N ALA A 140 -16.65 -20.56 -8.34
CA ALA A 140 -16.41 -21.50 -7.27
C ALA A 140 -16.27 -20.75 -5.93
N ILE A 141 -17.15 -21.08 -4.98
CA ILE A 141 -17.11 -20.60 -3.59
C ILE A 141 -15.77 -21.01 -2.98
N PRO A 142 -15.00 -20.11 -2.32
CA PRO A 142 -13.77 -20.48 -1.64
C PRO A 142 -14.07 -21.58 -0.60
N ARG A 143 -13.35 -22.69 -0.67
CA ARG A 143 -13.48 -23.77 0.33
C ARG A 143 -13.07 -23.22 1.70
N PRO A 144 -13.85 -23.45 2.78
CA PRO A 144 -13.46 -23.09 4.14
C PRO A 144 -12.15 -23.82 4.49
N GLY A 145 -11.09 -23.05 4.81
CA GLY A 145 -9.79 -23.61 5.16
C GLY A 145 -8.66 -23.39 4.13
N ALA A 146 -8.94 -22.86 2.95
CA ALA A 146 -7.91 -22.53 1.96
C ALA A 146 -6.95 -21.47 2.51
N ARG A 147 -5.66 -21.80 2.64
CA ARG A 147 -4.61 -20.83 2.97
C ARG A 147 -4.39 -19.96 1.73
N ALA A 148 -4.67 -18.67 1.83
CA ALA A 148 -4.38 -17.74 0.77
C ALA A 148 -3.11 -16.96 1.11
N SER A 149 -2.22 -16.82 0.14
CA SER A 149 -1.10 -15.89 0.19
C SER A 149 -1.27 -14.81 -0.89
N THR A 150 -0.67 -13.64 -0.66
CA THR A 150 -0.76 -12.52 -1.59
C THR A 150 0.61 -12.06 -2.03
N GLY A 151 0.67 -11.50 -3.22
CA GLY A 151 1.85 -10.87 -3.80
C GLY A 151 1.44 -9.81 -4.80
N THR A 152 2.42 -9.29 -5.49
CA THR A 152 2.26 -8.26 -6.51
C THR A 152 2.74 -8.78 -7.85
N GLY A 153 2.20 -8.25 -8.94
CA GLY A 153 2.68 -8.42 -10.30
C GLY A 153 2.46 -7.16 -11.10
N PHE A 154 2.94 -7.13 -12.33
CA PHE A 154 2.70 -6.02 -13.23
C PHE A 154 2.65 -6.46 -14.68
N LEU A 155 1.91 -5.70 -15.49
CA LEU A 155 1.74 -5.95 -16.92
C LEU A 155 3.03 -5.65 -17.68
N VAL A 156 3.50 -6.62 -18.46
CA VAL A 156 4.72 -6.52 -19.29
C VAL A 156 4.43 -6.61 -20.78
N ALA A 157 3.29 -7.19 -21.17
CA ALA A 157 2.77 -7.22 -22.54
C ALA A 157 1.33 -7.71 -22.50
N GLY A 158 0.38 -7.04 -23.17
CA GLY A 158 -1.00 -7.48 -23.26
C GLY A 158 -1.53 -8.11 -21.97
N GLU A 159 -2.02 -9.35 -22.05
CA GLU A 159 -2.53 -10.13 -20.90
C GLU A 159 -1.41 -10.87 -20.15
N ARG A 160 -0.18 -10.37 -20.16
CA ARG A 160 0.99 -11.00 -19.54
C ARG A 160 1.42 -10.25 -18.29
N VAL A 161 1.43 -10.97 -17.17
CA VAL A 161 1.82 -10.44 -15.85
C VAL A 161 3.11 -11.09 -15.39
N LEU A 162 4.10 -10.27 -15.08
CA LEU A 162 5.34 -10.71 -14.43
C LEU A 162 5.20 -10.61 -12.92
N THR A 163 5.69 -11.63 -12.22
CA THR A 163 5.73 -11.70 -10.77
C THR A 163 6.88 -12.58 -10.29
N ASN A 164 7.03 -12.78 -8.97
CA ASN A 164 7.94 -13.81 -8.47
C ASN A 164 7.32 -15.20 -8.55
N ARG A 165 8.18 -16.21 -8.75
CA ARG A 165 7.76 -17.62 -8.75
C ARG A 165 7.13 -18.01 -7.42
N HIS A 166 7.76 -17.66 -6.29
CA HIS A 166 7.27 -18.04 -4.97
C HIS A 166 5.88 -17.48 -4.63
N VAL A 167 5.44 -16.42 -5.33
CA VAL A 167 4.09 -15.85 -5.16
C VAL A 167 3.01 -16.80 -5.69
N VAL A 168 3.34 -17.56 -6.74
CA VAL A 168 2.40 -18.43 -7.46
C VAL A 168 2.75 -19.91 -7.35
N ASP A 169 3.76 -20.25 -6.58
CA ASP A 169 4.22 -21.63 -6.40
C ASP A 169 3.26 -22.42 -5.51
N ALA A 170 2.91 -23.64 -5.96
CA ALA A 170 1.99 -24.53 -5.27
C ALA A 170 0.60 -23.92 -4.98
N CYS A 171 0.10 -23.06 -5.87
CA CYS A 171 -1.27 -22.55 -5.83
C CYS A 171 -2.20 -23.51 -6.59
N ASP A 172 -3.34 -23.85 -5.98
CA ASP A 172 -4.43 -24.54 -6.70
C ASP A 172 -5.08 -23.59 -7.72
N ARG A 173 -5.17 -22.30 -7.35
CA ARG A 173 -5.68 -21.23 -8.20
C ARG A 173 -4.96 -19.92 -7.96
N VAL A 174 -4.70 -19.18 -9.03
CA VAL A 174 -4.14 -17.83 -8.99
C VAL A 174 -5.18 -16.84 -9.49
N LEU A 175 -5.56 -15.91 -8.64
CA LEU A 175 -6.42 -14.77 -8.97
C LEU A 175 -5.59 -13.51 -9.06
N VAL A 176 -5.85 -12.73 -10.10
CA VAL A 176 -5.18 -11.45 -10.37
C VAL A 176 -6.24 -10.35 -10.36
N ARG A 177 -6.11 -9.42 -9.41
CA ARG A 177 -6.95 -8.23 -9.38
C ARG A 177 -6.28 -7.14 -10.20
N GLY A 178 -6.94 -6.76 -11.29
CA GLY A 178 -6.47 -5.72 -12.21
C GLY A 178 -6.59 -4.30 -11.65
N PRO A 179 -6.04 -3.32 -12.39
CA PRO A 179 -6.17 -1.89 -12.03
C PRO A 179 -7.63 -1.41 -12.05
N ASP A 180 -8.50 -2.10 -12.82
CA ASP A 180 -9.95 -1.87 -12.86
C ASP A 180 -10.70 -2.40 -11.62
N GLY A 181 -9.98 -3.04 -10.69
CA GLY A 181 -10.52 -3.66 -9.49
C GLY A 181 -11.17 -5.02 -9.69
N ARG A 182 -11.22 -5.55 -10.92
CA ARG A 182 -11.80 -6.86 -11.24
C ARG A 182 -10.81 -7.99 -11.00
N ASN A 183 -11.35 -9.16 -10.63
CA ASN A 183 -10.57 -10.36 -10.48
C ASN A 183 -10.59 -11.19 -11.76
N HIS A 184 -9.40 -11.57 -12.21
CA HIS A 184 -9.19 -12.43 -13.38
C HIS A 184 -8.51 -13.71 -12.90
N ALA A 185 -8.89 -14.87 -13.47
CA ALA A 185 -8.19 -16.11 -13.22
C ALA A 185 -6.96 -16.20 -14.13
N ALA A 186 -5.79 -16.39 -13.55
CA ALA A 186 -4.61 -16.68 -14.33
C ALA A 186 -4.62 -18.16 -14.74
N VAL A 187 -4.14 -18.44 -15.95
CA VAL A 187 -3.84 -19.82 -16.37
C VAL A 187 -2.49 -20.23 -15.78
N PRO A 188 -2.20 -21.55 -15.64
CA PRO A 188 -0.91 -22.01 -15.12
C PRO A 188 0.25 -21.27 -15.77
N PRO A 189 1.35 -20.99 -15.04
CA PRO A 189 2.45 -20.18 -15.53
C PRO A 189 2.98 -20.71 -16.85
N ALA A 190 3.02 -19.85 -17.85
CA ALA A 190 3.60 -20.21 -19.13
C ALA A 190 5.10 -20.49 -19.01
N ARG A 191 5.76 -19.80 -18.07
CA ARG A 191 7.17 -19.96 -17.77
C ARG A 191 7.50 -19.57 -16.33
N THR A 192 8.38 -20.35 -15.69
CA THR A 192 8.96 -20.01 -14.39
C THR A 192 10.46 -20.19 -14.43
N ASP A 193 11.18 -19.39 -13.61
CA ASP A 193 12.62 -19.55 -13.38
C ASP A 193 12.87 -19.58 -11.86
N ALA A 194 13.43 -20.70 -11.38
CA ALA A 194 13.70 -20.90 -9.96
C ALA A 194 14.92 -20.11 -9.47
N ASN A 195 15.90 -19.88 -10.34
CA ASN A 195 17.15 -19.18 -9.99
C ASN A 195 16.92 -17.67 -9.90
N LEU A 196 16.08 -17.13 -10.78
CA LEU A 196 15.67 -15.72 -10.77
C LEU A 196 14.46 -15.48 -9.86
N ASP A 197 13.77 -16.56 -9.42
CA ASP A 197 12.50 -16.48 -8.70
C ASP A 197 11.44 -15.66 -9.47
N LEU A 198 11.32 -15.88 -10.78
CA LEU A 198 10.37 -15.21 -11.65
C LEU A 198 9.32 -16.15 -12.22
N ALA A 199 8.12 -15.61 -12.45
CA ALA A 199 7.00 -16.28 -13.14
C ALA A 199 6.31 -15.32 -14.08
N LEU A 200 5.97 -15.79 -15.28
CA LEU A 200 5.17 -15.07 -16.27
C LEU A 200 3.80 -15.75 -16.38
N LEU A 201 2.77 -15.02 -16.02
CA LEU A 201 1.37 -15.46 -16.04
C LEU A 201 0.67 -15.01 -17.32
N ALA A 202 -0.20 -15.85 -17.86
CA ALA A 202 -1.23 -15.43 -18.80
C ALA A 202 -2.52 -15.18 -18.01
N VAL A 203 -3.11 -14.00 -18.20
CA VAL A 203 -4.30 -13.53 -17.47
C VAL A 203 -5.35 -13.04 -18.46
N PRO A 204 -6.17 -13.95 -19.02
CA PRO A 204 -7.17 -13.61 -20.02
C PRO A 204 -8.14 -12.53 -19.55
N GLY A 205 -8.41 -11.54 -20.42
CA GLY A 205 -9.30 -10.42 -20.14
C GLY A 205 -8.72 -9.32 -19.26
N LEU A 206 -7.47 -9.45 -18.77
CA LEU A 206 -6.81 -8.38 -18.07
C LEU A 206 -6.34 -7.31 -19.05
N THR A 207 -6.73 -6.07 -18.82
CA THR A 207 -6.36 -4.92 -19.64
C THR A 207 -5.66 -3.86 -18.80
N GLY A 208 -4.74 -3.13 -19.43
CA GLY A 208 -4.02 -2.03 -18.79
C GLY A 208 -2.76 -1.65 -19.58
N PRO A 209 -2.14 -0.51 -19.23
CA PRO A 209 -0.86 -0.16 -19.82
C PRO A 209 0.23 -1.13 -19.34
N VAL A 210 1.25 -1.32 -20.17
CA VAL A 210 2.41 -2.12 -19.82
C VAL A 210 3.54 -1.22 -19.30
N LEU A 211 4.35 -1.73 -18.37
CA LEU A 211 5.56 -1.04 -17.94
C LEU A 211 6.71 -1.34 -18.89
N SER A 212 7.47 -0.31 -19.24
CA SER A 212 8.68 -0.45 -20.06
C SER A 212 9.88 -0.77 -19.19
N PHE A 213 10.74 -1.68 -19.66
CA PHE A 213 12.01 -1.95 -19.00
C PHE A 213 13.05 -0.91 -19.43
N ARG A 214 13.82 -0.42 -18.47
CA ARG A 214 14.97 0.45 -18.76
C ARG A 214 16.01 -0.30 -19.56
N GLN A 215 16.41 0.27 -20.72
CA GLN A 215 17.46 -0.25 -21.59
C GLN A 215 18.77 0.51 -21.39
N ASP A 216 18.71 1.84 -21.41
CA ASP A 216 19.84 2.75 -21.27
C ASP A 216 19.46 3.98 -20.43
N PRO A 217 20.46 4.63 -19.80
CA PRO A 217 21.79 4.14 -19.47
C PRO A 217 21.76 3.02 -18.44
N PRO A 218 22.88 2.27 -18.21
CA PRO A 218 22.96 1.27 -17.15
C PRO A 218 22.62 1.85 -15.78
N LEU A 219 21.98 1.05 -14.92
CA LEU A 219 21.63 1.44 -13.55
C LEU A 219 22.90 1.65 -12.72
N ARG A 220 22.92 2.69 -11.90
CA ARG A 220 24.06 3.04 -11.04
C ARG A 220 23.67 3.07 -9.57
N ARG A 221 24.65 2.91 -8.67
CA ARG A 221 24.48 3.14 -7.24
C ARG A 221 24.10 4.59 -6.97
N GLY A 222 23.20 4.81 -5.98
CA GLY A 222 22.70 6.13 -5.61
C GLY A 222 21.56 6.65 -6.49
N GLU A 223 21.17 5.93 -7.54
CA GLU A 223 19.99 6.32 -8.31
C GLU A 223 18.70 6.07 -7.50
N GLY A 224 17.79 7.07 -7.53
CA GLY A 224 16.49 7.00 -6.89
C GLY A 224 15.61 5.94 -7.53
N VAL A 225 14.90 5.17 -6.70
CA VAL A 225 13.96 4.13 -7.13
C VAL A 225 12.67 4.18 -6.33
N VAL A 226 11.60 3.72 -6.96
CA VAL A 226 10.27 3.59 -6.38
C VAL A 226 9.84 2.13 -6.44
N ALA A 227 9.53 1.56 -5.29
CA ALA A 227 8.91 0.25 -5.17
C ALA A 227 7.39 0.43 -5.05
N PHE A 228 6.62 -0.36 -5.82
CA PHE A 228 5.17 -0.28 -5.85
C PHE A 228 4.56 -1.68 -5.71
N GLY A 229 3.49 -1.80 -4.90
CA GLY A 229 2.85 -3.10 -4.70
C GLY A 229 1.81 -3.13 -3.60
N TYR A 230 1.41 -4.35 -3.20
CA TYR A 230 0.32 -4.62 -2.27
C TYR A 230 0.82 -5.31 -0.99
N PRO A 231 1.63 -4.64 -0.16
CA PRO A 231 2.17 -5.25 1.05
C PRO A 231 1.08 -5.48 2.10
N LEU A 232 1.23 -6.60 2.86
CA LEU A 232 0.41 -6.93 4.02
C LEU A 232 -1.10 -6.83 3.74
N THR A 233 -1.53 -7.26 2.56
CA THR A 233 -2.95 -7.30 2.17
C THR A 233 -3.72 -8.18 3.16
N GLY A 234 -4.79 -7.62 3.74
CA GLY A 234 -5.54 -8.26 4.82
C GLY A 234 -5.21 -7.72 6.22
N LEU A 235 -4.04 -7.07 6.40
CA LEU A 235 -3.67 -6.34 7.62
C LEU A 235 -3.72 -4.82 7.40
N LEU A 236 -3.32 -4.36 6.22
CA LEU A 236 -3.40 -2.96 5.80
C LEU A 236 -4.55 -2.78 4.79
N SER A 237 -4.77 -1.53 4.32
CA SER A 237 -5.73 -1.28 3.25
C SER A 237 -5.37 -2.10 1.99
N SER A 238 -6.38 -2.47 1.21
CA SER A 238 -6.21 -3.19 -0.06
C SER A 238 -5.64 -2.34 -1.20
N ASP A 239 -5.36 -1.05 -0.94
CA ASP A 239 -4.75 -0.15 -1.91
C ASP A 239 -3.26 -0.47 -2.07
N ALA A 240 -2.70 -0.23 -3.25
CA ALA A 240 -1.28 -0.34 -3.48
C ALA A 240 -0.48 0.66 -2.62
N LYS A 241 0.75 0.33 -2.33
CA LYS A 241 1.66 1.17 -1.55
C LYS A 241 2.88 1.50 -2.39
N LEU A 242 3.29 2.75 -2.25
CA LEU A 242 4.52 3.27 -2.82
C LEU A 242 5.55 3.49 -1.72
N THR A 243 6.78 3.02 -1.96
CA THR A 243 7.92 3.37 -1.12
C THR A 243 9.07 3.83 -2.00
N ARG A 244 9.81 4.85 -1.55
CA ARG A 244 10.97 5.39 -2.25
C ARG A 244 12.24 5.01 -1.52
N GLY A 245 13.31 4.83 -2.29
CA GLY A 245 14.66 4.62 -1.83
C GLY A 245 15.68 4.78 -2.96
N GLU A 246 16.82 4.17 -2.79
CA GLU A 246 17.95 4.28 -3.70
C GLU A 246 18.54 2.90 -3.96
N VAL A 247 19.32 2.79 -5.05
CA VAL A 247 20.13 1.62 -5.36
C VAL A 247 21.39 1.65 -4.50
N ASN A 248 21.51 0.74 -3.55
CA ASN A 248 22.67 0.66 -2.65
C ASN A 248 23.81 -0.18 -3.24
N SER A 249 23.47 -1.29 -3.92
CA SER A 249 24.44 -2.18 -4.54
C SER A 249 23.91 -2.75 -5.85
N LEU A 250 24.82 -2.98 -6.81
CA LEU A 250 24.50 -3.66 -8.06
C LEU A 250 24.68 -5.19 -7.99
N ALA A 251 24.87 -5.72 -6.78
CA ALA A 251 24.83 -7.14 -6.48
C ALA A 251 23.87 -7.38 -5.31
N GLY A 252 23.25 -8.56 -5.30
CA GLY A 252 22.35 -8.98 -4.25
C GLY A 252 23.02 -9.71 -3.10
N LEU A 253 22.24 -10.46 -2.35
CA LEU A 253 22.73 -11.24 -1.22
C LEU A 253 23.82 -12.22 -1.66
N ARG A 254 24.95 -12.25 -0.92
CA ARG A 254 26.13 -13.08 -1.23
C ARG A 254 26.66 -12.88 -2.66
N ASP A 255 26.71 -11.60 -3.05
CA ASP A 255 27.22 -11.17 -4.36
C ASP A 255 26.44 -11.73 -5.57
N ASN A 256 25.14 -12.03 -5.36
CA ASN A 256 24.27 -12.50 -6.45
C ASN A 256 24.24 -11.48 -7.59
N PRO A 257 24.80 -11.81 -8.79
CA PRO A 257 24.91 -10.87 -9.90
C PRO A 257 23.55 -10.57 -10.57
N ASN A 258 22.52 -11.36 -10.29
CA ASN A 258 21.17 -11.22 -10.85
C ASN A 258 20.28 -10.25 -10.05
N GLN A 259 20.77 -9.76 -8.92
CA GLN A 259 20.00 -8.92 -8.02
C GLN A 259 20.69 -7.58 -7.79
N ILE A 260 19.92 -6.60 -7.32
CA ILE A 260 20.37 -5.33 -6.75
C ILE A 260 19.87 -5.21 -5.33
N GLN A 261 20.62 -4.48 -4.50
CA GLN A 261 20.20 -4.08 -3.17
C GLN A 261 19.65 -2.65 -3.21
N ILE A 262 18.55 -2.42 -2.48
CA ILE A 262 17.86 -1.13 -2.40
C ILE A 262 17.56 -0.74 -0.96
N SER A 263 17.45 0.57 -0.70
CA SER A 263 17.00 1.11 0.59
C SER A 263 15.49 1.30 0.69
N ALA A 264 14.76 1.26 -0.44
CA ALA A 264 13.30 1.36 -0.43
C ALA A 264 12.69 0.30 0.50
N PRO A 265 11.90 0.67 1.52
CA PRO A 265 11.27 -0.28 2.42
C PRO A 265 10.31 -1.20 1.67
N VAL A 266 10.46 -2.52 1.81
CA VAL A 266 9.53 -3.50 1.26
C VAL A 266 9.08 -4.47 2.35
N GLN A 267 7.87 -5.00 2.19
CA GLN A 267 7.21 -5.89 3.12
C GLN A 267 6.65 -7.12 2.38
N PRO A 268 6.33 -8.22 3.07
CA PRO A 268 5.60 -9.33 2.48
C PRO A 268 4.36 -8.84 1.73
N GLY A 269 4.19 -9.29 0.47
CA GLY A 269 3.19 -8.82 -0.47
C GLY A 269 3.73 -7.86 -1.53
N ASN A 270 4.86 -7.17 -1.32
CA ASN A 270 5.53 -6.44 -2.40
C ASN A 270 6.26 -7.36 -3.39
N SER A 271 6.49 -8.63 -3.03
CA SER A 271 7.12 -9.63 -3.91
C SER A 271 6.46 -9.68 -5.28
N GLY A 272 7.25 -9.59 -6.33
CA GLY A 272 6.81 -9.59 -7.72
C GLY A 272 6.40 -8.23 -8.24
N GLY A 273 6.35 -7.20 -7.41
CA GLY A 273 6.05 -5.83 -7.81
C GLY A 273 7.19 -5.16 -8.58
N PRO A 274 6.88 -4.12 -9.37
CA PRO A 274 7.87 -3.36 -10.11
C PRO A 274 8.72 -2.49 -9.17
N LEU A 275 10.01 -2.44 -9.46
CA LEU A 275 10.92 -1.42 -9.00
C LEU A 275 11.19 -0.49 -10.19
N LEU A 276 10.82 0.78 -10.06
CA LEU A 276 10.89 1.77 -11.11
C LEU A 276 11.98 2.79 -10.82
N ASP A 277 12.65 3.28 -11.88
CA ASP A 277 13.47 4.48 -11.78
C ASP A 277 12.63 5.77 -11.72
N MET A 278 13.27 6.90 -11.57
CA MET A 278 12.58 8.19 -11.48
C MET A 278 12.03 8.70 -12.82
N GLN A 279 12.02 7.87 -13.85
CA GLN A 279 11.35 8.12 -15.13
C GLN A 279 10.20 7.18 -15.40
N GLY A 280 9.96 6.20 -14.50
CA GLY A 280 8.86 5.24 -14.54
C GLY A 280 9.20 3.95 -15.30
N ASN A 281 10.49 3.69 -15.58
CA ASN A 281 10.93 2.49 -16.26
C ASN A 281 11.33 1.41 -15.24
N VAL A 282 11.03 0.14 -15.54
CA VAL A 282 11.36 -0.99 -14.69
C VAL A 282 12.87 -1.21 -14.65
N VAL A 283 13.44 -1.09 -13.47
CA VAL A 283 14.85 -1.41 -13.17
C VAL A 283 15.00 -2.68 -12.34
N GLY A 284 13.88 -3.24 -11.85
CA GLY A 284 13.90 -4.50 -11.12
C GLY A 284 12.51 -5.06 -10.82
N VAL A 285 12.52 -6.29 -10.31
CA VAL A 285 11.34 -6.98 -9.73
C VAL A 285 11.61 -7.23 -8.26
N ILE A 286 10.77 -6.71 -7.38
CA ILE A 286 10.97 -6.73 -5.93
C ILE A 286 10.93 -8.16 -5.41
N VAL A 287 11.88 -8.53 -4.54
CA VAL A 287 11.92 -9.81 -3.83
C VAL A 287 11.90 -9.53 -2.33
N SER A 288 10.74 -9.71 -1.69
CA SER A 288 10.58 -9.45 -0.24
C SER A 288 10.86 -10.68 0.64
N LYS A 289 11.48 -11.72 0.08
CA LYS A 289 11.70 -13.02 0.74
C LYS A 289 12.99 -13.08 1.57
N LEU A 290 13.66 -11.96 1.82
CA LEU A 290 14.81 -12.00 2.71
C LEU A 290 14.34 -12.22 4.14
N ASN A 291 14.76 -13.35 4.64
CA ASN A 291 14.54 -13.74 6.01
C ASN A 291 15.36 -12.79 6.92
N ALA A 292 14.79 -11.63 7.26
CA ALA A 292 15.37 -10.70 8.22
C ALA A 292 15.73 -11.45 9.53
N GLN A 293 14.99 -12.51 9.85
CA GLN A 293 15.28 -13.42 10.97
C GLN A 293 16.55 -14.26 10.74
N ALA A 294 16.84 -14.67 9.50
CA ALA A 294 18.08 -15.41 9.21
C ALA A 294 19.32 -14.49 9.27
N VAL A 295 19.17 -13.22 8.97
CA VAL A 295 20.23 -12.21 9.17
C VAL A 295 20.36 -11.90 10.65
N ALA A 296 19.24 -11.64 11.36
CA ALA A 296 19.22 -11.39 12.80
C ALA A 296 19.83 -12.55 13.61
N GLY A 297 19.57 -13.79 13.22
CA GLY A 297 20.16 -14.98 13.85
C GLY A 297 21.69 -15.09 13.70
N ARG A 298 22.30 -14.34 12.78
CA ARG A 298 23.75 -14.31 12.57
C ARG A 298 24.44 -13.06 13.09
N THR A 299 23.74 -11.94 13.09
CA THR A 299 24.30 -10.62 13.45
C THR A 299 23.82 -10.13 14.81
N GLY A 300 22.78 -10.76 15.39
CA GLY A 300 22.12 -10.29 16.62
C GLY A 300 21.27 -9.03 16.42
N ASP A 301 21.20 -8.48 15.20
CA ASP A 301 20.48 -7.26 14.87
C ASP A 301 19.57 -7.46 13.65
N ILE A 302 18.41 -6.79 13.66
CA ILE A 302 17.47 -6.78 12.54
C ILE A 302 17.97 -5.74 11.53
N ALA A 303 18.56 -6.20 10.44
CA ALA A 303 18.99 -5.32 9.36
C ALA A 303 17.78 -4.56 8.78
N GLN A 304 17.76 -3.24 8.97
CA GLN A 304 16.74 -2.37 8.42
C GLN A 304 17.17 -1.83 7.05
N ASN A 305 16.20 -1.65 6.14
CA ASN A 305 16.42 -1.07 4.82
C ASN A 305 17.42 -1.82 3.93
N ILE A 306 17.56 -3.13 4.13
CA ILE A 306 18.30 -4.03 3.24
C ILE A 306 17.27 -4.88 2.49
N ASN A 307 16.94 -4.45 1.30
CA ASN A 307 15.96 -5.08 0.44
C ASN A 307 16.57 -5.39 -0.93
N PHE A 308 15.96 -6.29 -1.68
CA PHE A 308 16.51 -6.78 -2.93
C PHE A 308 15.47 -6.80 -4.03
N ALA A 309 15.95 -6.65 -5.27
CA ALA A 309 15.16 -6.85 -6.47
C ALA A 309 15.97 -7.64 -7.51
N VAL A 310 15.30 -8.47 -8.29
CA VAL A 310 15.88 -9.05 -9.52
C VAL A 310 16.13 -7.91 -10.48
N LYS A 311 17.28 -7.87 -11.13
CA LYS A 311 17.63 -6.82 -12.10
C LYS A 311 16.63 -6.78 -13.26
N GLY A 312 16.23 -5.58 -13.67
CA GLY A 312 15.27 -5.38 -14.77
C GLY A 312 15.73 -6.00 -16.09
N GLU A 313 17.02 -5.94 -16.40
CA GLU A 313 17.61 -6.58 -17.58
C GLU A 313 17.47 -8.12 -17.57
N ARG A 314 17.58 -8.75 -16.37
CA ARG A 314 17.38 -10.20 -16.22
C ARG A 314 15.90 -10.56 -16.35
N ALA A 315 15.03 -9.72 -15.78
CA ALA A 315 13.59 -9.89 -15.90
C ALA A 315 13.10 -9.72 -17.34
N ALA A 316 13.60 -8.72 -18.06
CA ALA A 316 13.29 -8.51 -19.48
C ALA A 316 13.75 -9.71 -20.34
N ALA A 317 14.99 -10.20 -20.11
CA ALA A 317 15.50 -11.37 -20.80
C ALA A 317 14.66 -12.64 -20.53
N PHE A 318 14.20 -12.83 -19.29
CA PHE A 318 13.29 -13.92 -18.93
C PHE A 318 11.96 -13.84 -19.68
N VAL A 319 11.33 -12.66 -19.76
CA VAL A 319 10.09 -12.43 -20.51
C VAL A 319 10.31 -12.70 -22.01
N GLN A 320 11.43 -12.21 -22.55
CA GLN A 320 11.78 -12.41 -23.96
C GLN A 320 12.01 -13.89 -24.30
N ALA A 321 12.68 -14.63 -23.41
CA ALA A 321 12.88 -16.07 -23.57
C ALA A 321 11.59 -16.89 -23.46
N ALA A 322 10.48 -16.30 -22.96
CA ALA A 322 9.14 -16.87 -22.99
C ALA A 322 8.38 -16.56 -24.30
N GLY A 323 9.03 -15.97 -25.32
CA GLY A 323 8.42 -15.59 -26.59
C GLY A 323 7.56 -14.31 -26.51
N VAL A 324 7.71 -13.52 -25.46
CA VAL A 324 7.00 -12.25 -25.26
C VAL A 324 8.00 -11.10 -25.40
N SER A 325 7.67 -10.10 -26.22
CA SER A 325 8.52 -8.90 -26.40
C SER A 325 8.13 -7.85 -25.35
N PRO A 326 8.93 -7.66 -24.29
CA PRO A 326 8.66 -6.62 -23.32
C PRO A 326 8.96 -5.24 -23.92
N ALA A 327 8.16 -4.23 -23.57
CA ALA A 327 8.45 -2.85 -23.93
C ALA A 327 9.77 -2.39 -23.28
N GLY A 328 10.58 -1.68 -24.04
CA GLY A 328 11.83 -1.09 -23.55
C GLY A 328 11.83 0.43 -23.69
N ALA A 329 12.48 1.14 -22.81
CA ALA A 329 12.62 2.59 -22.85
C ALA A 329 13.98 3.07 -22.35
N ARG A 330 14.36 4.29 -22.78
CA ARG A 330 15.57 4.96 -22.32
C ARG A 330 15.23 5.89 -21.16
N SER A 331 16.10 5.89 -20.14
CA SER A 331 15.97 6.77 -18.98
C SER A 331 16.95 7.94 -19.08
N ASN A 332 16.70 8.85 -20.01
CA ASN A 332 17.56 9.99 -20.32
C ASN A 332 16.83 11.36 -20.19
N GLY A 333 15.58 11.35 -19.73
CA GLY A 333 14.80 12.54 -19.43
C GLY A 333 15.00 13.05 -18.00
N PRO A 334 14.33 14.14 -17.62
CA PRO A 334 14.33 14.63 -16.25
C PRO A 334 13.59 13.66 -15.32
N ASP A 335 14.02 13.63 -14.05
CA ASP A 335 13.32 12.89 -13.01
C ASP A 335 11.91 13.42 -12.80
N ARG A 336 10.96 12.48 -12.65
CA ARG A 336 9.58 12.75 -12.28
C ARG A 336 9.44 12.73 -10.76
N SER A 337 8.35 13.30 -10.26
CA SER A 337 8.00 13.15 -8.84
C SER A 337 7.64 11.69 -8.52
N ALA A 338 7.82 11.30 -7.26
CA ALA A 338 7.38 9.98 -6.81
C ALA A 338 5.86 9.77 -6.97
N ALA A 339 5.07 10.85 -6.92
CA ALA A 339 3.64 10.81 -7.18
C ALA A 339 3.33 10.44 -8.63
N ASP A 340 4.00 11.07 -9.61
CA ASP A 340 3.82 10.76 -11.03
C ASP A 340 4.23 9.33 -11.35
N ILE A 341 5.33 8.84 -10.73
CA ILE A 341 5.74 7.43 -10.86
C ILE A 341 4.68 6.51 -10.26
N GLY A 342 4.08 6.89 -9.13
CA GLY A 342 3.00 6.15 -8.49
C GLY A 342 1.79 5.99 -9.42
N GLU A 343 1.37 7.05 -10.11
CA GLU A 343 0.27 6.99 -11.09
C GLU A 343 0.58 6.08 -12.29
N ILE A 344 1.82 6.07 -12.77
CA ILE A 344 2.25 5.15 -13.83
C ILE A 344 2.17 3.70 -13.33
N ALA A 345 2.72 3.45 -12.14
CA ALA A 345 2.75 2.12 -11.53
C ALA A 345 1.35 1.57 -11.24
N GLU A 346 0.45 2.39 -10.70
CA GLU A 346 -0.89 1.99 -10.29
C GLU A 346 -1.70 1.40 -11.45
N ARG A 347 -1.59 2.00 -12.63
CA ARG A 347 -2.33 1.56 -13.82
C ARG A 347 -1.86 0.22 -14.39
N ALA A 348 -0.66 -0.21 -14.05
CA ALA A 348 -0.01 -1.41 -14.61
C ALA A 348 0.24 -2.51 -13.58
N THR A 349 0.09 -2.21 -12.29
CA THR A 349 0.38 -3.14 -11.20
C THR A 349 -0.88 -3.85 -10.73
N VAL A 350 -0.74 -5.12 -10.41
CA VAL A 350 -1.85 -6.01 -10.04
C VAL A 350 -1.57 -6.69 -8.70
N LEU A 351 -2.64 -6.94 -7.95
CA LEU A 351 -2.61 -7.79 -6.77
C LEU A 351 -2.76 -9.26 -7.20
N ILE A 352 -1.87 -10.12 -6.73
CA ILE A 352 -1.95 -11.57 -6.95
C ILE A 352 -2.38 -12.25 -5.66
N ARG A 353 -3.38 -13.13 -5.77
CA ARG A 353 -3.84 -13.99 -4.69
C ARG A 353 -3.65 -15.44 -5.10
N CYS A 354 -2.87 -16.16 -4.33
CA CYS A 354 -2.64 -17.59 -4.45
C CYS A 354 -3.58 -18.30 -3.47
N GLU A 355 -4.41 -19.19 -3.95
CA GLU A 355 -5.29 -20.07 -3.15
C GLU A 355 -4.70 -21.49 -3.15
N LYS A 356 -4.55 -22.06 -1.93
CA LYS A 356 -3.96 -23.40 -1.67
C LYS A 356 -4.93 -24.25 -0.88
#